data_a82873f8a36aeefdc11f49110e54d05e
#
_entry.id   a82873f8a36aeefdc11f49110e54d05e
#
_cell.length_a   1.000
_cell.length_b   1.000
_cell.length_c   1.000
_cell.angle_alpha   90.00
_cell.angle_beta   90.00
_cell.angle_gamma   90.00
#
_symmetry.space_group_name_H-M   'P 1'
#
loop_
_entity.id
_entity.type
_entity.pdbx_description
1 polymer ?
#
loop_
_entity_poly.entity_id
_entity_poly.type
_entity_poly.pdbx_seq_one_letter_code
_entity_poly.pdbx_strand_id
1 'polypeptide(L)'
;MINWYNEVSRNLDKIPDCVAYFDKELLEARKQCKIYGNLEKASAALPGVVEERFGQLQQLEAILEYLNIELRRLRSKTFRKFLENYNRALSSRDA
;
A
#
# COMPACT_ATOMS: atom_id res chain seq x y z
N MET A 1 4.22 7.51 -16.14
CA MET A 1 3.55 6.62 -15.18
C MET A 1 3.80 7.10 -13.76
N ILE A 2 2.75 7.27 -12.97
CA ILE A 2 2.88 7.74 -11.59
C ILE A 2 3.49 6.61 -10.75
N ASN A 3 4.53 6.92 -9.99
CA ASN A 3 5.09 5.99 -9.02
C ASN A 3 4.38 6.22 -7.68
N TRP A 4 3.38 5.40 -7.39
CA TRP A 4 2.57 5.55 -6.19
C TRP A 4 3.35 5.32 -4.90
N TYR A 5 4.39 4.49 -4.92
CA TYR A 5 5.27 4.32 -3.77
C TYR A 5 5.92 5.65 -3.38
N ASN A 6 6.46 6.38 -4.36
CA ASN A 6 7.08 7.67 -4.11
C ASN A 6 6.05 8.72 -3.66
N GLU A 7 4.87 8.72 -4.27
CA GLU A 7 3.80 9.66 -3.90
C GLU A 7 3.33 9.43 -2.46
N VAL A 8 3.06 8.18 -2.09
CA VAL A 8 2.59 7.82 -0.76
C VAL A 8 3.67 8.05 0.29
N SER A 9 4.93 7.73 -0.02
CA SER A 9 6.04 7.93 0.91
C SER A 9 6.32 9.41 1.21
N ARG A 10 6.04 10.29 0.25
CA ARG A 10 6.19 11.73 0.44
C ARG A 10 5.00 12.35 1.19
N ASN A 11 3.80 11.86 0.93
CA ASN A 11 2.59 12.43 1.48
C ASN A 11 1.52 11.36 1.66
N LEU A 12 1.22 11.04 2.92
CA LEU A 12 0.22 10.02 3.26
C LEU A 12 -1.20 10.40 2.81
N ASP A 13 -1.48 11.69 2.56
CA ASP A 13 -2.77 12.14 2.05
C ASP A 13 -3.04 11.64 0.63
N LYS A 14 -2.03 11.10 -0.05
CA LYS A 14 -2.17 10.49 -1.37
C LYS A 14 -2.70 9.04 -1.33
N ILE A 15 -2.86 8.44 -0.14
CA ILE A 15 -3.38 7.08 -0.01
C ILE A 15 -4.76 6.90 -0.66
N PRO A 16 -5.75 7.78 -0.45
CA PRO A 16 -7.04 7.62 -1.12
C PRO A 16 -6.95 7.62 -2.64
N ASP A 17 -6.08 8.46 -3.21
CA ASP A 17 -5.86 8.52 -4.65
C ASP A 17 -5.21 7.24 -5.16
N CYS A 18 -4.26 6.70 -4.40
CA CYS A 18 -3.59 5.43 -4.69
C CYS A 18 -4.59 4.28 -4.69
N VAL A 19 -5.46 4.20 -3.69
CA VAL A 19 -6.51 3.18 -3.59
C VAL A 19 -7.46 3.27 -4.78
N ALA A 20 -7.89 4.48 -5.14
CA ALA A 20 -8.78 4.69 -6.28
C ALA A 20 -8.12 4.23 -7.59
N TYR A 21 -6.84 4.50 -7.77
CA TYR A 21 -6.08 4.05 -8.93
C TYR A 21 -6.06 2.52 -9.03
N PHE A 22 -5.71 1.84 -7.94
CA PHE A 22 -5.62 0.39 -7.94
C PHE A 22 -6.98 -0.29 -8.05
N ASP A 23 -8.05 0.32 -7.54
CA ASP A 23 -9.42 -0.17 -7.75
C ASP A 23 -9.80 -0.15 -9.24
N LYS A 24 -9.47 0.94 -9.92
CA LYS A 24 -9.66 1.06 -11.38
C LYS A 24 -8.87 0.00 -12.14
N GLU A 25 -7.60 -0.17 -11.77
CA GLU A 25 -6.72 -1.15 -12.39
C GLU A 25 -7.22 -2.58 -12.17
N LEU A 26 -7.78 -2.86 -10.99
CA LEU A 26 -8.37 -4.15 -10.69
C LEU A 26 -9.58 -4.45 -11.60
N LEU A 27 -10.43 -3.45 -11.84
CA LEU A 27 -11.56 -3.57 -12.75
C LEU A 27 -11.08 -3.86 -14.18
N GLU A 28 -10.05 -3.15 -14.63
CA GLU A 28 -9.45 -3.38 -15.94
C GLU A 28 -8.84 -4.78 -16.05
N ALA A 29 -8.15 -5.24 -14.99
CA ALA A 29 -7.60 -6.58 -14.95
C ALA A 29 -8.69 -7.65 -15.05
N ARG A 30 -9.82 -7.46 -14.37
CA ARG A 30 -10.97 -8.36 -14.46
C ARG A 30 -11.54 -8.40 -15.87
N LYS A 31 -11.65 -7.25 -16.54
CA LYS A 31 -12.10 -7.17 -17.93
C LYS A 31 -11.14 -7.91 -18.85
N GLN A 32 -9.84 -7.73 -18.66
CA GLN A 32 -8.83 -8.43 -19.43
C GLN A 32 -8.97 -9.94 -19.28
N CYS A 33 -9.20 -10.44 -18.07
CA CYS A 33 -9.42 -11.86 -17.83
C CYS A 33 -10.69 -12.39 -18.50
N LYS A 34 -11.75 -11.58 -18.61
CA LYS A 34 -13.01 -11.97 -19.27
C LYS A 34 -12.92 -11.99 -20.80
N ILE A 35 -12.08 -11.11 -21.35
CA ILE A 35 -11.89 -10.99 -22.81
C ILE A 35 -11.16 -12.20 -23.38
N TYR A 36 -10.47 -12.98 -22.55
CA TYR A 36 -9.71 -14.16 -22.96
C TYR A 36 -10.55 -15.40 -23.24
N GLY A 37 -11.75 -15.22 -23.85
CA GLY A 37 -12.47 -16.32 -24.47
C GLY A 37 -11.91 -16.71 -25.85
N ASN A 38 -11.05 -15.87 -26.43
CA ASN A 38 -10.39 -16.14 -27.70
C ASN A 38 -8.91 -16.45 -27.44
N LEU A 39 -8.57 -17.74 -27.52
CA LEU A 39 -7.23 -18.28 -27.18
C LEU A 39 -6.10 -17.69 -28.04
N GLU A 40 -6.36 -17.37 -29.28
CA GLU A 40 -5.33 -16.83 -30.19
C GLU A 40 -4.90 -15.43 -29.78
N LYS A 41 -5.85 -14.55 -29.46
CA LYS A 41 -5.57 -13.19 -29.00
C LYS A 41 -4.97 -13.21 -27.59
N ALA A 42 -5.44 -14.11 -26.75
CA ALA A 42 -4.94 -14.26 -25.37
C ALA A 42 -3.48 -14.69 -25.36
N SER A 43 -3.08 -15.66 -26.19
CA SER A 43 -1.72 -16.15 -26.22
C SER A 43 -0.70 -15.10 -26.70
N ALA A 44 -1.11 -14.17 -27.56
CA ALA A 44 -0.26 -13.10 -28.06
C ALA A 44 -0.12 -11.95 -27.04
N ALA A 45 -1.22 -11.60 -26.35
CA ALA A 45 -1.25 -10.45 -25.43
C ALA A 45 -0.90 -10.81 -23.98
N LEU A 46 -1.06 -12.07 -23.58
CA LEU A 46 -0.94 -12.53 -22.21
C LEU A 46 0.41 -12.21 -21.56
N PRO A 47 1.58 -12.42 -22.20
CA PRO A 47 2.86 -12.13 -21.56
C PRO A 47 3.00 -10.65 -21.16
N GLY A 48 2.58 -9.72 -22.01
CA GLY A 48 2.62 -8.29 -21.69
C GLY A 48 1.68 -7.91 -20.56
N VAL A 49 0.47 -8.49 -20.55
CA VAL A 49 -0.51 -8.25 -19.49
C VAL A 49 -0.01 -8.79 -18.15
N VAL A 50 0.55 -9.99 -18.13
CA VAL A 50 1.10 -10.60 -16.92
C VAL A 50 2.25 -9.75 -16.37
N GLU A 51 3.15 -9.29 -17.23
CA GLU A 51 4.28 -8.45 -16.84
C GLU A 51 3.80 -7.13 -16.23
N GLU A 52 2.84 -6.46 -16.86
CA GLU A 52 2.26 -5.21 -16.36
C GLU A 52 1.60 -5.40 -15.01
N ARG A 53 0.77 -6.42 -14.87
CA ARG A 53 0.07 -6.69 -13.61
C ARG A 53 1.01 -7.13 -12.50
N PHE A 54 2.04 -7.89 -12.84
CA PHE A 54 3.09 -8.27 -11.88
C PHE A 54 3.83 -7.04 -11.36
N GLY A 55 4.17 -6.10 -12.24
CA GLY A 55 4.79 -4.83 -11.84
C GLY A 55 3.91 -4.02 -10.89
N GLN A 56 2.60 -3.95 -11.17
CA GLN A 56 1.63 -3.29 -10.30
C GLN A 56 1.54 -3.97 -8.93
N LEU A 57 1.55 -5.30 -8.91
CA LEU A 57 1.52 -6.07 -7.66
C LEU A 57 2.76 -5.80 -6.82
N GLN A 58 3.94 -5.79 -7.44
CA GLN A 58 5.19 -5.48 -6.74
C GLN A 58 5.17 -4.08 -6.14
N GLN A 59 4.65 -3.09 -6.87
CA GLN A 59 4.50 -1.73 -6.38
C GLN A 59 3.56 -1.67 -5.18
N LEU A 60 2.43 -2.37 -5.26
CA LEU A 60 1.46 -2.43 -4.18
C LEU A 60 2.04 -3.10 -2.93
N GLU A 61 2.79 -4.18 -3.10
CA GLU A 61 3.48 -4.85 -1.98
C GLU A 61 4.48 -3.92 -1.30
N ALA A 62 5.24 -3.14 -2.08
CA ALA A 62 6.18 -2.17 -1.54
C ALA A 62 5.47 -1.08 -0.74
N ILE A 63 4.32 -0.60 -1.22
CA ILE A 63 3.51 0.39 -0.51
C ILE A 63 3.00 -0.17 0.80
N LEU A 64 2.47 -1.39 0.80
CA LEU A 64 1.96 -2.05 2.00
C LEU A 64 3.08 -2.25 3.03
N GLU A 65 4.26 -2.66 2.61
CA GLU A 65 5.40 -2.81 3.50
C GLU A 65 5.80 -1.47 4.13
N TYR A 66 5.86 -0.41 3.32
CA TYR A 66 6.14 0.94 3.82
C TYR A 66 5.11 1.39 4.87
N LEU A 67 3.83 1.19 4.59
CA LEU A 67 2.75 1.56 5.52
C LEU A 67 2.81 0.75 6.82
N ASN A 68 3.17 -0.52 6.74
CA ASN A 68 3.36 -1.36 7.92
C ASN A 68 4.51 -0.87 8.79
N ILE A 69 5.62 -0.46 8.18
CA ILE A 69 6.76 0.10 8.90
C ILE A 69 6.37 1.40 9.60
N GLU A 70 5.69 2.29 8.88
CA GLU A 70 5.22 3.56 9.45
C GLU A 70 4.23 3.35 10.59
N LEU A 71 3.35 2.37 10.45
CA LEU A 71 2.40 2.03 11.50
C LEU A 71 3.10 1.52 12.76
N ARG A 72 4.14 0.69 12.60
CA ARG A 72 4.96 0.21 13.73
C ARG A 72 5.68 1.37 14.42
N ARG A 73 6.23 2.29 13.64
CA ARG A 73 6.89 3.50 14.19
C ARG A 73 5.92 4.33 15.01
N LEU A 74 4.71 4.53 14.50
CA LEU A 74 3.68 5.28 15.18
C LEU A 74 3.27 4.59 16.48
N ARG A 75 3.09 3.28 16.46
CA ARG A 75 2.75 2.49 17.66
C ARG A 75 3.85 2.60 18.72
N SER A 76 5.11 2.45 18.32
CA SER A 76 6.25 2.55 19.23
C SER A 76 6.34 3.94 19.86
N LYS A 77 6.14 4.98 19.06
CA LYS A 77 6.15 6.37 19.49
C LYS A 77 5.02 6.66 20.50
N THR A 78 3.84 6.19 20.20
CA THR A 78 2.66 6.34 21.07
C THR A 78 2.86 5.59 22.38
N PHE A 79 3.39 4.38 22.32
CA PHE A 79 3.68 3.56 23.50
C PHE A 79 4.71 4.23 24.41
N ARG A 80 5.78 4.79 23.82
CA ARG A 80 6.79 5.53 24.59
C ARG A 80 6.18 6.75 25.31
N LYS A 81 5.37 7.52 24.62
CA LYS A 81 4.66 8.66 25.22
C LYS A 81 3.77 8.21 26.38
N PHE A 82 3.06 7.11 26.18
CA PHE A 82 2.21 6.54 27.24
C PHE A 82 3.04 6.17 28.46
N LEU A 83 4.18 5.47 28.28
CA LEU A 83 5.06 5.08 29.38
C LEU A 83 5.65 6.29 30.09
N GLU A 84 6.09 7.30 29.35
CA GLU A 84 6.64 8.53 29.94
C GLU A 84 5.60 9.23 30.81
N ASN A 85 4.37 9.38 30.32
CA ASN A 85 3.28 9.99 31.07
C ASN A 85 2.90 9.17 32.28
N TYR A 86 2.89 7.84 32.17
CA TYR A 86 2.61 6.94 33.27
C TYR A 86 3.68 7.06 34.37
N ASN A 87 4.95 7.06 33.98
CA ASN A 87 6.07 7.23 34.93
C ASN A 87 6.04 8.57 35.63
N ARG A 88 5.70 9.66 34.92
CA ARG A 88 5.54 10.98 35.52
C ARG A 88 4.41 10.99 36.54
N ALA A 89 3.29 10.36 36.22
CA ALA A 89 2.16 10.27 37.16
C ALA A 89 2.54 9.52 38.42
N LEU A 90 3.31 8.43 38.30
CA LEU A 90 3.83 7.69 39.45
C LEU A 90 4.80 8.52 40.28
N SER A 91 5.72 9.24 39.64
CA SER A 91 6.66 10.12 40.34
C SER A 91 5.94 11.23 41.12
N SER A 92 4.89 11.80 40.53
CA SER A 92 4.07 12.81 41.21
C SER A 92 3.36 12.27 42.45
N ARG A 93 2.95 11.01 42.41
CA ARG A 93 2.27 10.37 43.55
C ARG A 93 3.23 10.07 44.69
N ASP A 94 4.46 9.73 44.38
CA ASP A 94 5.47 9.37 45.36
C ASP A 94 6.12 10.60 46.01
N ALA A 95 5.92 11.75 45.42
CA ALA A 95 6.38 13.02 46.00
C ALA A 95 5.33 13.59 46.96
#